data_36312b403d3b702009fadbaafbe68543
#
_entry.id   36312b403d3b702009fadbaafbe68543
#
_cell.length_a   1.000
_cell.length_b   1.000
_cell.length_c   1.000
_cell.angle_alpha   90.00
_cell.angle_beta   90.00
_cell.angle_gamma   90.00
#
_symmetry.space_group_name_H-M   'P 1'
#
loop_
_entity.id
_entity.type
_entity.pdbx_description
1 polymer ?
#
loop_
_entity_poly.entity_id
_entity_poly.type
_entity_poly.pdbx_seq_one_letter_code
_entity_poly.pdbx_strand_id
1 'polypeptide(L)'
;MSSGGNDVPKTLPSDTTMRNAVGIAIEQDKPILLDYWLDSLTNACCIGVRESTNEKILVKSSDAYTSCISKILRSGDEYVILTENSIYIVSNKIKPRKIT
;
A
#
# COMPACT_ATOMS: atom_id res chain seq x y z
N MET A 1 -2.63 -24.54 19.28
CA MET A 1 -2.75 -24.21 18.69
C MET A 1 -2.81 -24.34 18.13
N SER A 2 -3.11 -24.30 17.89
CA SER A 2 -3.25 -24.20 17.14
C SER A 2 -3.12 -24.12 16.50
N SER A 3 -3.37 -24.61 16.45
CA SER A 3 -3.20 -24.40 15.58
C SER A 3 -3.14 -23.51 15.19
N GLY A 4 -3.10 -23.40 15.86
CA GLY A 4 -3.39 -22.08 15.58
C GLY A 4 -2.58 -21.44 14.52
N GLY A 5 -1.35 -21.66 14.40
CA GLY A 5 -0.56 -21.04 13.35
C GLY A 5 -1.18 -21.10 11.98
N ASN A 6 -1.98 -22.11 11.78
CA ASN A 6 -2.63 -22.28 10.50
C ASN A 6 -3.79 -21.34 10.29
N ASP A 7 -4.13 -20.58 11.32
CA ASP A 7 -5.24 -19.64 11.25
C ASP A 7 -4.77 -18.21 11.06
N VAL A 8 -3.51 -18.03 10.68
CA VAL A 8 -3.06 -16.70 10.32
C VAL A 8 -3.88 -16.26 9.11
N PRO A 9 -4.67 -15.20 9.24
CA PRO A 9 -5.52 -14.77 8.15
C PRO A 9 -4.67 -14.41 6.95
N LYS A 10 -5.14 -14.77 5.76
CA LYS A 10 -4.49 -14.32 4.53
C LYS A 10 -4.67 -12.82 4.33
N THR A 11 -5.12 -12.15 5.37
CA THR A 11 -5.31 -10.70 5.36
C THR A 11 -4.08 -9.95 5.84
N LEU A 12 -2.96 -10.65 6.03
CA LEU A 12 -1.71 -10.00 6.40
C LEU A 12 -0.78 -9.91 5.20
N PRO A 13 -0.03 -8.81 5.06
CA PRO A 13 1.06 -8.77 4.10
C PRO A 13 2.10 -9.84 4.44
N SER A 14 2.90 -10.21 3.45
CA SER A 14 3.94 -11.22 3.67
C SER A 14 5.02 -10.71 4.63
N ASP A 15 5.69 -11.65 5.28
CA ASP A 15 6.77 -11.30 6.20
C ASP A 15 7.87 -10.51 5.51
N THR A 16 8.23 -10.90 4.29
CA THR A 16 9.26 -10.21 3.53
C THR A 16 8.89 -8.76 3.28
N THR A 17 7.64 -8.52 2.88
CA THR A 17 7.16 -7.16 2.64
C THR A 17 7.15 -6.35 3.92
N MET A 18 6.71 -6.95 5.03
CA MET A 18 6.70 -6.26 6.31
C MET A 18 8.11 -5.90 6.77
N ARG A 19 9.07 -6.80 6.59
CA ARG A 19 10.47 -6.51 6.93
C ARG A 19 11.02 -5.37 6.11
N ASN A 20 10.73 -5.38 4.81
CA ASN A 20 11.18 -4.30 3.93
C ASN A 20 10.57 -2.97 4.36
N ALA A 21 9.28 -2.98 4.67
CA ALA A 21 8.59 -1.76 5.08
C ALA A 21 9.14 -1.23 6.41
N VAL A 22 9.40 -2.11 7.36
CA VAL A 22 9.96 -1.72 8.66
C VAL A 22 11.34 -1.09 8.48
N GLY A 23 12.17 -1.67 7.62
CA GLY A 23 13.50 -1.09 7.33
C GLY A 23 13.41 0.32 6.79
N ILE A 24 12.48 0.54 5.86
CA ILE A 24 12.26 1.86 5.28
C ILE A 24 11.71 2.83 6.33
N ALA A 25 10.78 2.34 7.16
CA ALA A 25 10.17 3.16 8.21
C ALA A 25 11.22 3.68 9.19
N ILE A 26 12.17 2.84 9.55
CA ILE A 26 13.27 3.23 10.44
C ILE A 26 14.18 4.24 9.75
N GLU A 27 14.53 3.97 8.49
CA GLU A 27 15.47 4.82 7.76
C GLU A 27 14.89 6.20 7.48
N GLN A 28 13.62 6.27 7.12
CA GLN A 28 12.99 7.52 6.71
C GLN A 28 12.12 8.16 7.79
N ASP A 29 12.01 7.51 8.95
CA ASP A 29 11.20 8.00 10.06
C ASP A 29 9.76 8.26 9.64
N LYS A 30 9.16 7.27 8.97
CA LYS A 30 7.78 7.34 8.49
C LYS A 30 6.96 6.20 9.07
N PRO A 31 5.69 6.45 9.41
CA PRO A 31 4.82 5.37 9.89
C PRO A 31 4.41 4.44 8.77
N ILE A 32 4.14 3.18 9.12
CA ILE A 32 3.55 2.21 8.21
C ILE A 32 2.06 2.20 8.49
N LEU A 33 1.27 2.44 7.46
CA LEU A 33 -0.18 2.47 7.55
C LEU A 33 -0.75 1.32 6.72
N LEU A 34 -1.67 0.59 7.32
CA LEU A 34 -2.26 -0.59 6.68
C LEU A 34 -3.74 -0.38 6.34
N ASP A 35 -4.19 0.86 6.38
CA ASP A 35 -5.60 1.17 6.15
C ASP A 35 -6.04 1.01 4.68
N TYR A 36 -5.11 0.83 3.76
CA TYR A 36 -5.41 0.51 2.36
C TYR A 36 -5.19 -0.97 2.03
N TRP A 37 -4.65 -1.75 2.98
CA TRP A 37 -4.28 -3.13 2.70
C TRP A 37 -5.48 -4.00 2.32
N LEU A 38 -6.51 -4.04 3.17
CA LEU A 38 -7.68 -4.86 2.90
C LEU A 38 -8.41 -4.41 1.63
N ASP A 39 -8.50 -3.10 1.42
CA ASP A 39 -9.14 -2.56 0.21
C ASP A 39 -8.40 -2.98 -1.05
N SER A 40 -7.09 -3.13 -0.96
CA SER A 40 -6.30 -3.55 -2.12
C SER A 40 -6.54 -5.00 -2.49
N LEU A 41 -7.01 -5.81 -1.56
CA LEU A 41 -7.30 -7.22 -1.81
C LEU A 41 -8.63 -7.42 -2.55
N THR A 42 -9.50 -6.43 -2.52
CA THR A 42 -10.84 -6.52 -3.10
C THR A 42 -11.07 -5.50 -4.21
N ASN A 43 -10.01 -4.87 -4.69
CA ASN A 43 -10.09 -3.80 -5.70
C ASN A 43 -10.92 -2.60 -5.24
N ALA A 44 -10.96 -2.36 -3.94
CA ALA A 44 -11.68 -1.23 -3.37
C ALA A 44 -10.81 0.02 -3.28
N CYS A 45 -9.58 -0.05 -3.75
CA CYS A 45 -8.72 1.12 -3.89
C CYS A 45 -7.91 0.99 -5.18
N CYS A 46 -7.31 2.08 -5.60
CA CYS A 46 -6.51 2.10 -6.81
C CYS A 46 -5.38 3.11 -6.70
N ILE A 47 -4.49 3.09 -7.68
CA ILE A 47 -3.49 4.13 -7.83
C ILE A 47 -4.08 5.16 -8.78
N GLY A 48 -4.44 6.32 -8.24
CA GLY A 48 -4.96 7.42 -9.06
C GLY A 48 -3.83 8.16 -9.72
N VAL A 49 -3.93 8.37 -11.02
CA VAL A 49 -2.93 9.11 -11.79
C VAL A 49 -3.56 10.39 -12.30
N ARG A 50 -3.01 11.55 -11.89
CA ARG A 50 -3.50 12.84 -12.36
C ARG A 50 -2.99 13.08 -13.76
N GLU A 51 -3.90 13.31 -14.70
CA GLU A 51 -3.53 13.47 -16.08
C GLU A 51 -2.64 14.69 -16.32
N SER A 52 -2.92 15.77 -15.62
CA SER A 52 -2.22 17.04 -15.87
C SER A 52 -0.77 17.01 -15.39
N THR A 53 -0.47 16.28 -14.32
CA THR A 53 0.85 16.30 -13.68
C THR A 53 1.53 14.95 -13.64
N ASN A 54 0.81 13.88 -13.95
CA ASN A 54 1.27 12.50 -13.79
C ASN A 54 1.57 12.13 -12.34
N GLU A 55 1.11 12.94 -11.40
CA GLU A 55 1.24 12.59 -10.00
C GLU A 55 0.36 11.40 -9.67
N LYS A 56 0.83 10.57 -8.75
CA LYS A 56 0.12 9.37 -8.32
C LYS A 56 -0.24 9.47 -6.85
N ILE A 57 -1.42 8.98 -6.52
CA ILE A 57 -1.89 8.89 -5.14
C ILE A 57 -2.63 7.57 -4.96
N LEU A 58 -2.76 7.10 -3.72
CA LEU A 58 -3.66 5.99 -3.42
C LEU A 58 -5.04 6.55 -3.17
N VAL A 59 -6.07 5.94 -3.74
CA VAL A 59 -7.44 6.44 -3.67
C VAL A 59 -8.39 5.31 -3.29
N LYS A 60 -9.23 5.54 -2.29
CA LYS A 60 -10.37 4.67 -1.97
C LYS A 60 -11.67 5.28 -2.50
N SER A 61 -11.80 6.58 -2.38
CA SER A 61 -13.00 7.31 -2.79
C SER A 61 -12.62 8.77 -3.02
N SER A 62 -13.60 9.57 -3.42
CA SER A 62 -13.37 11.00 -3.61
C SER A 62 -12.92 11.71 -2.34
N ASP A 63 -13.25 11.15 -1.17
CA ASP A 63 -12.93 11.75 0.12
C ASP A 63 -11.80 11.03 0.86
N ALA A 64 -11.31 9.92 0.34
CA ALA A 64 -10.29 9.13 1.02
C ALA A 64 -9.15 8.83 0.06
N TYR A 65 -8.08 9.61 0.17
CA TYR A 65 -6.90 9.46 -0.67
C TYR A 65 -5.67 9.94 0.09
N THR A 66 -4.49 9.58 -0.43
CA THR A 66 -3.23 9.90 0.24
C THR A 66 -2.57 11.11 -0.40
N SER A 67 -1.49 11.56 0.21
CA SER A 67 -0.58 12.50 -0.43
C SER A 67 0.11 11.82 -1.61
N CYS A 68 0.85 12.59 -2.39
CA CYS A 68 1.48 12.07 -3.60
C CYS A 68 2.47 10.95 -3.30
N ILE A 69 2.44 9.94 -4.15
CA ILE A 69 3.36 8.81 -4.06
C ILE A 69 4.72 9.26 -4.59
N SER A 70 5.75 9.09 -3.78
CA SER A 70 7.11 9.39 -4.21
C SER A 70 7.81 8.16 -4.77
N LYS A 71 7.44 6.96 -4.32
CA LYS A 71 8.10 5.75 -4.76
C LYS A 71 7.19 4.53 -4.56
N ILE A 72 7.24 3.60 -5.50
CA ILE A 72 6.53 2.34 -5.41
C ILE A 72 7.57 1.24 -5.51
N LEU A 73 7.66 0.39 -4.49
CA LEU A 73 8.60 -0.71 -4.44
C LEU A 73 7.81 -2.01 -4.52
N ARG A 74 8.24 -2.90 -5.39
CA ARG A 74 7.61 -4.21 -5.49
C ARG A 74 8.26 -5.17 -4.52
N SER A 75 7.45 -5.92 -3.80
CA SER A 75 7.90 -6.96 -2.88
C SER A 75 6.97 -8.16 -3.02
N GLY A 76 7.41 -9.14 -3.82
CA GLY A 76 6.56 -10.30 -4.11
C GLY A 76 5.26 -9.89 -4.80
N ASP A 77 4.15 -10.24 -4.19
CA ASP A 77 2.82 -9.91 -4.71
C ASP A 77 2.27 -8.60 -4.16
N GLU A 78 3.12 -7.81 -3.55
CA GLU A 78 2.70 -6.59 -2.88
C GLU A 78 3.54 -5.40 -3.32
N TYR A 79 3.00 -4.21 -3.07
CA TYR A 79 3.74 -2.97 -3.23
C TYR A 79 3.93 -2.32 -1.87
N VAL A 80 5.12 -1.79 -1.65
CA VAL A 80 5.40 -0.85 -0.56
C VAL A 80 5.39 0.53 -1.19
N ILE A 81 4.43 1.33 -0.81
CA ILE A 81 4.20 2.63 -1.43
C ILE A 81 4.61 3.73 -0.47
N LEU A 82 5.55 4.54 -0.91
CA LEU A 82 6.05 5.65 -0.11
C LEU A 82 5.39 6.93 -0.59
N THR A 83 4.77 7.63 0.36
CA THR A 83 4.27 8.98 0.12
C THR A 83 5.16 9.94 0.88
N GLU A 84 4.84 11.22 0.80
CA GLU A 84 5.56 12.24 1.54
C GLU A 84 5.54 11.97 3.05
N ASN A 85 4.42 11.48 3.56
CA ASN A 85 4.21 11.38 5.01
C ASN A 85 4.26 9.96 5.56
N SER A 86 4.05 8.95 4.75
CA SER A 86 3.77 7.61 5.26
C SER A 86 4.18 6.53 4.28
N ILE A 87 4.15 5.30 4.78
CA ILE A 87 4.40 4.10 3.98
C ILE A 87 3.11 3.29 3.99
N TYR A 88 2.66 2.87 2.80
CA TYR A 88 1.48 2.03 2.67
C TYR A 88 1.86 0.70 2.07
N ILE A 89 1.17 -0.36 2.48
CA ILE A 89 1.35 -1.68 1.89
C ILE A 89 0.04 -2.07 1.24
N VAL A 90 0.11 -2.47 -0.02
CA VAL A 90 -1.07 -2.86 -0.81
C VAL A 90 -0.72 -4.06 -1.68
N SER A 91 -1.74 -4.77 -2.14
CA SER A 91 -1.57 -5.85 -3.11
C SER A 91 -1.16 -5.26 -4.46
N ASN A 92 -0.30 -5.97 -5.19
CA ASN A 92 0.09 -5.53 -6.53
C ASN A 92 -1.02 -5.75 -7.56
N LYS A 93 -2.18 -6.24 -7.12
CA LYS A 93 -3.33 -6.41 -8.02
C LYS A 93 -4.11 -5.12 -8.22
N ILE A 94 -3.86 -4.10 -7.41
CA ILE A 94 -4.52 -2.81 -7.64
C ILE A 94 -4.02 -2.23 -8.97
N LYS A 95 -4.88 -1.46 -9.61
CA LYS A 95 -4.59 -0.94 -10.94
C LYS A 95 -4.50 0.58 -10.93
N PRO A 96 -3.71 1.15 -11.83
CA PRO A 96 -3.73 2.60 -12.01
C PRO A 96 -5.03 3.01 -12.71
N ARG A 97 -5.55 4.17 -12.33
CA ARG A 97 -6.73 4.77 -12.94
C ARG A 97 -6.48 6.25 -13.10
N LYS A 98 -6.89 6.78 -14.22
CA LYS A 98 -6.79 8.22 -14.44
C LYS A 98 -7.81 8.94 -13.57
N ILE A 99 -7.38 10.01 -12.94
CA ILE A 99 -8.24 10.89 -12.16
C ILE A 99 -7.99 12.31 -12.62
N THR A 100 -8.98 13.13 -12.49
CA THR A 100 -8.87 14.54 -12.89
C THR A 100 -8.64 15.44 -11.71
#